data_f47f2781ee8e8e0ad79c212f9426b9a2
#
_entry.id   f47f2781ee8e8e0ad79c212f9426b9a2
#
_cell.length_a   1.000
_cell.length_b   1.000
_cell.length_c   1.000
_cell.angle_alpha   90.00
_cell.angle_beta   90.00
_cell.angle_gamma   90.00
#
_symmetry.space_group_name_H-M   'P 1'
#
loop_
_entity.id
_entity.type
_entity.pdbx_description
1 polymer ?
#
loop_
_entity_poly.entity_id
_entity_poly.type
_entity_poly.pdbx_seq_one_letter_code
_entity_poly.pdbx_strand_id
1 'polypeptide(L)'
;MLLILAFSLVIASVFLIIYRKNKDSILWLGLCTSLMLELCGVMLFIAKKGGISQEVLTFLYFSRNIYRKMQYFLITLGQLGYLIAIGRSLFPFFLLRIAMNYSMLPGLRKRKTWVKLSRVIPIMSLILYFPSVYRMIVHNRESMQEIIAKGNMIWINLYLTVSVVILLIEYFSISILFLKRQFQQTVIFLVSISA
;
A
#
# COMPACT_ATOMS: atom_id res chain seq x y z
N MET A 1 -0.32 3.96 17.89
CA MET A 1 -0.50 4.70 16.63
C MET A 1 -0.84 3.80 15.46
N LEU A 2 -0.05 2.76 15.13
CA LEU A 2 -0.34 1.82 14.02
C LEU A 2 -1.72 1.15 14.13
N LEU A 3 -2.16 0.81 15.33
CA LEU A 3 -3.44 0.17 15.58
C LEU A 3 -4.62 1.12 15.29
N ILE A 4 -4.49 2.41 15.64
CA ILE A 4 -5.50 3.43 15.30
C ILE A 4 -5.60 3.57 13.78
N LEU A 5 -4.47 3.61 13.10
CA LEU A 5 -4.40 3.71 11.64
C LEU A 5 -5.03 2.49 10.97
N ALA A 6 -4.79 1.28 11.48
CA ALA A 6 -5.46 0.07 11.02
C ALA A 6 -6.97 0.13 11.23
N PHE A 7 -7.46 0.56 12.39
CA PHE A 7 -8.88 0.75 12.64
C PHE A 7 -9.53 1.81 11.74
N SER A 8 -8.86 2.95 11.53
CA SER A 8 -9.37 3.99 10.62
C SER A 8 -9.50 3.49 9.19
N LEU A 9 -8.58 2.65 8.72
CA LEU A 9 -8.64 2.00 7.41
C LEU A 9 -9.78 0.98 7.32
N VAL A 10 -10.05 0.23 8.39
CA VAL A 10 -11.22 -0.66 8.45
C VAL A 10 -12.51 0.14 8.30
N ILE A 11 -12.66 1.21 9.07
CA ILE A 11 -13.85 2.08 9.02
C ILE A 11 -14.00 2.69 7.63
N ALA A 12 -12.91 3.22 7.04
CA ALA A 12 -12.91 3.75 5.68
C ALA A 12 -13.30 2.69 4.65
N SER A 13 -12.81 1.45 4.79
CA SER A 13 -13.16 0.33 3.91
C SER A 13 -14.63 -0.03 4.00
N VAL A 14 -15.20 -0.10 5.21
CA VAL A 14 -16.64 -0.34 5.43
C VAL A 14 -17.47 0.76 4.79
N PHE A 15 -17.09 2.02 4.98
CA PHE A 15 -17.75 3.17 4.37
C PHE A 15 -17.77 3.09 2.85
N LEU A 16 -16.62 2.74 2.24
CA LEU A 16 -16.48 2.55 0.80
C LEU A 16 -17.32 1.38 0.27
N ILE A 17 -17.50 0.31 1.04
CA ILE A 17 -18.36 -0.82 0.68
C ILE A 17 -19.82 -0.39 0.66
N ILE A 18 -20.28 0.38 1.66
CA ILE A 18 -21.65 0.88 1.75
C ILE A 18 -21.97 1.83 0.58
N TYR A 19 -21.05 2.73 0.25
CA TYR A 19 -21.18 3.69 -0.85
C TYR A 19 -20.73 3.19 -2.22
N ARG A 20 -20.71 1.89 -2.44
CA ARG A 20 -20.13 1.15 -3.57
C ARG A 20 -20.67 1.48 -4.98
N LYS A 21 -21.51 2.48 -5.17
CA LYS A 21 -22.15 2.79 -6.47
C LYS A 21 -21.18 3.25 -7.58
N ASN A 22 -19.94 3.64 -7.26
CA ASN A 22 -18.99 4.18 -8.23
C ASN A 22 -17.75 3.26 -8.39
N LYS A 23 -17.24 3.17 -9.64
CA LYS A 23 -15.98 2.46 -9.94
C LYS A 23 -14.78 2.99 -9.15
N ASP A 24 -14.82 4.25 -8.77
CA ASP A 24 -13.79 4.92 -7.99
C ASP A 24 -13.72 4.38 -6.55
N SER A 25 -14.86 4.06 -5.95
CA SER A 25 -14.92 3.47 -4.61
C SER A 25 -14.18 2.13 -4.53
N ILE A 26 -14.13 1.36 -5.62
CA ILE A 26 -13.39 0.09 -5.67
C ILE A 26 -11.87 0.34 -5.63
N LEU A 27 -11.39 1.39 -6.30
CA LEU A 27 -9.97 1.74 -6.26
C LEU A 27 -9.54 2.23 -4.87
N TRP A 28 -10.35 3.04 -4.23
CA TRP A 28 -10.12 3.50 -2.86
C TRP A 28 -10.17 2.33 -1.86
N LEU A 29 -11.11 1.41 -2.03
CA LEU A 29 -11.17 0.19 -1.23
C LEU A 29 -9.91 -0.65 -1.41
N GLY A 30 -9.44 -0.80 -2.66
CA GLY A 30 -8.18 -1.49 -2.96
C GLY A 30 -6.97 -0.83 -2.29
N LEU A 31 -6.92 0.51 -2.28
CA LEU A 31 -5.87 1.26 -1.58
C LEU A 31 -5.91 1.01 -0.07
N CYS A 32 -7.08 1.16 0.56
CA CYS A 32 -7.25 0.94 2.00
C CYS A 32 -6.91 -0.49 2.40
N THR A 33 -7.37 -1.49 1.62
CA THR A 33 -7.08 -2.90 1.91
C THR A 33 -5.60 -3.24 1.75
N SER A 34 -4.91 -2.67 0.77
CA SER A 34 -3.47 -2.87 0.60
C SER A 34 -2.66 -2.30 1.76
N LEU A 35 -3.01 -1.10 2.24
CA LEU A 35 -2.41 -0.51 3.44
C LEU A 35 -2.69 -1.34 4.70
N MET A 36 -3.92 -1.82 4.86
CA MET A 36 -4.26 -2.70 5.98
C MET A 36 -3.42 -3.97 5.99
N LEU A 37 -3.26 -4.62 4.83
CA LEU A 37 -2.45 -5.83 4.70
C LEU A 37 -0.99 -5.56 5.08
N GLU A 38 -0.41 -4.46 4.62
CA GLU A 38 0.96 -4.08 4.96
C GLU A 38 1.10 -3.80 6.46
N LEU A 39 0.23 -2.96 7.02
CA LEU A 39 0.28 -2.60 8.45
C LEU A 39 0.07 -3.81 9.36
N CYS A 40 -0.96 -4.63 9.09
CA CYS A 40 -1.20 -5.85 9.87
C CYS A 40 -0.02 -6.82 9.76
N GLY A 41 0.54 -6.98 8.57
CA GLY A 41 1.73 -7.80 8.35
C GLY A 41 2.93 -7.31 9.14
N VAL A 42 3.22 -6.01 9.11
CA VAL A 42 4.32 -5.38 9.86
C VAL A 42 4.10 -5.53 11.36
N MET A 43 2.89 -5.27 11.86
CA MET A 43 2.57 -5.43 13.29
C MET A 43 2.81 -6.87 13.76
N LEU A 44 2.29 -7.85 13.03
CA LEU A 44 2.48 -9.27 13.36
C LEU A 44 3.95 -9.69 13.25
N PHE A 45 4.68 -9.19 12.26
CA PHE A 45 6.11 -9.46 12.08
C PHE A 45 6.93 -8.93 13.26
N ILE A 46 6.69 -7.68 13.66
CA ILE A 46 7.35 -7.05 14.81
C ILE A 46 7.00 -7.82 16.09
N ALA A 47 5.73 -8.20 16.30
CA ALA A 47 5.33 -8.97 17.48
C ALA A 47 6.05 -10.32 17.56
N LYS A 48 6.18 -11.03 16.43
CA LYS A 48 6.84 -12.34 16.37
C LYS A 48 8.36 -12.28 16.51
N LYS A 49 8.99 -11.23 15.99
CA LYS A 49 10.43 -11.04 16.10
C LYS A 49 10.84 -10.80 17.57
N GLY A 50 9.97 -10.19 18.37
CA GLY A 50 10.25 -9.89 19.78
C GLY A 50 11.32 -8.80 19.96
N GLY A 51 11.82 -8.67 21.19
CA GLY A 51 12.94 -7.75 21.49
C GLY A 51 12.55 -6.26 21.55
N ILE A 52 11.26 -5.96 21.75
CA ILE A 52 10.76 -4.58 21.80
C ILE A 52 10.74 -4.09 23.25
N SER A 53 11.19 -2.84 23.49
CA SER A 53 11.06 -2.17 24.78
C SER A 53 9.59 -1.99 25.19
N GLN A 54 9.32 -1.91 26.50
CA GLN A 54 7.95 -1.76 26.99
C GLN A 54 7.28 -0.46 26.50
N GLU A 55 8.05 0.60 26.34
CA GLU A 55 7.55 1.90 25.82
C GLU A 55 7.08 1.78 24.38
N VAL A 56 7.88 1.17 23.51
CA VAL A 56 7.53 0.93 22.10
C VAL A 56 6.35 -0.03 21.99
N LEU A 57 6.26 -1.03 22.87
CA LEU A 57 5.14 -1.97 22.91
C LEU A 57 3.81 -1.26 23.23
N THR A 58 3.78 -0.40 24.25
CA THR A 58 2.57 0.37 24.60
C THR A 58 2.20 1.35 23.50
N PHE A 59 3.18 1.96 22.84
CA PHE A 59 2.97 2.87 21.73
C PHE A 59 2.37 2.18 20.50
N LEU A 60 2.85 0.99 20.13
CA LEU A 60 2.41 0.26 18.93
C LEU A 60 1.11 -0.52 19.15
N TYR A 61 0.98 -1.20 20.29
CA TYR A 61 -0.10 -2.18 20.52
C TYR A 61 -1.10 -1.76 21.61
N PHE A 62 -0.90 -0.64 22.29
CA PHE A 62 -1.71 -0.14 23.42
C PHE A 62 -1.75 -1.07 24.63
N SER A 63 -1.60 -2.38 24.47
CA SER A 63 -1.74 -3.35 25.53
C SER A 63 -0.77 -4.53 25.35
N ARG A 64 -0.17 -4.94 26.45
CA ARG A 64 0.66 -6.15 26.51
C ARG A 64 -0.13 -7.42 26.13
N ASN A 65 -1.43 -7.44 26.42
CA ASN A 65 -2.30 -8.57 26.08
C ASN A 65 -2.50 -8.71 24.57
N ILE A 66 -2.70 -7.60 23.85
CA ILE A 66 -2.80 -7.59 22.39
C ILE A 66 -1.51 -8.05 21.75
N TYR A 67 -0.36 -7.55 22.23
CA TYR A 67 0.96 -7.97 21.77
C TYR A 67 1.17 -9.48 21.93
N ARG A 68 0.87 -10.05 23.12
CA ARG A 68 0.96 -11.49 23.34
C ARG A 68 0.06 -12.29 22.40
N LYS A 69 -1.20 -11.90 22.21
CA LYS A 69 -2.11 -12.56 21.25
C LYS A 69 -1.55 -12.54 19.83
N MET A 70 -0.98 -11.42 19.40
CA MET A 70 -0.35 -11.31 18.07
C MET A 70 0.90 -12.19 17.96
N GLN A 71 1.68 -12.34 19.04
CA GLN A 71 2.87 -13.17 19.08
C GLN A 71 2.55 -14.67 18.86
N TYR A 72 1.42 -15.13 19.42
CA TYR A 72 0.95 -16.52 19.28
C TYR A 72 0.09 -16.78 18.05
N PHE A 73 -0.10 -15.80 17.18
CA PHE A 73 -0.90 -15.97 15.97
C PHE A 73 -0.26 -17.02 15.03
N LEU A 74 -1.09 -17.95 14.53
CA LEU A 74 -0.67 -19.14 13.76
C LEU A 74 -0.21 -18.83 12.33
N ILE A 75 0.65 -17.84 12.13
CA ILE A 75 1.24 -17.49 10.83
C ILE A 75 2.75 -17.55 10.95
N THR A 76 3.43 -18.13 9.95
CA THR A 76 4.89 -18.18 9.88
C THR A 76 5.48 -16.85 9.46
N LEU A 77 6.74 -16.57 9.83
CA LEU A 77 7.45 -15.34 9.42
C LEU A 77 7.54 -15.20 7.89
N GLY A 78 7.67 -16.30 7.15
CA GLY A 78 7.69 -16.28 5.69
C GLY A 78 6.34 -15.87 5.08
N GLN A 79 5.23 -16.33 5.66
CA GLN A 79 3.88 -15.92 5.24
C GLN A 79 3.61 -14.45 5.57
N LEU A 80 4.12 -13.96 6.71
CA LEU A 80 4.02 -12.53 7.07
C LEU A 80 4.82 -11.67 6.12
N GLY A 81 6.02 -12.09 5.74
CA GLY A 81 6.82 -11.40 4.73
C GLY A 81 6.07 -11.28 3.39
N TYR A 82 5.37 -12.33 3.00
CA TYR A 82 4.53 -12.30 1.78
C TYR A 82 3.31 -11.37 1.93
N LEU A 83 2.65 -11.38 3.07
CA LEU A 83 1.52 -10.48 3.37
C LEU A 83 1.94 -9.00 3.25
N ILE A 84 3.09 -8.65 3.84
CA ILE A 84 3.68 -7.31 3.73
C ILE A 84 4.00 -6.98 2.27
N ALA A 85 4.59 -7.92 1.53
CA ALA A 85 4.93 -7.73 0.12
C ALA A 85 3.68 -7.50 -0.75
N ILE A 86 2.56 -8.20 -0.48
CA ILE A 86 1.27 -7.96 -1.15
C ILE A 86 0.80 -6.52 -0.91
N GLY A 87 0.72 -6.10 0.34
CA GLY A 87 0.28 -4.75 0.69
C GLY A 87 1.15 -3.69 0.02
N ARG A 88 2.47 -3.83 0.18
CA ARG A 88 3.47 -2.92 -0.39
C ARG A 88 3.47 -2.86 -1.92
N SER A 89 3.14 -3.94 -2.61
CA SER A 89 3.07 -3.97 -4.08
C SER A 89 1.74 -3.42 -4.61
N LEU A 90 0.65 -3.65 -3.91
CA LEU A 90 -0.67 -3.20 -4.36
C LEU A 90 -0.92 -1.72 -4.08
N PHE A 91 -0.36 -1.18 -2.99
CA PHE A 91 -0.55 0.22 -2.62
C PHE A 91 -0.16 1.21 -3.73
N PRO A 92 1.09 1.23 -4.26
CA PRO A 92 1.48 2.17 -5.30
C PRO A 92 0.70 1.95 -6.61
N PHE A 93 0.29 0.72 -6.89
CA PHE A 93 -0.56 0.41 -8.04
C PHE A 93 -1.94 1.07 -7.93
N PHE A 94 -2.63 0.92 -6.78
CA PHE A 94 -3.93 1.56 -6.58
C PHE A 94 -3.82 3.07 -6.55
N LEU A 95 -2.77 3.63 -5.94
CA LEU A 95 -2.50 5.06 -5.94
C LEU A 95 -2.34 5.61 -7.36
N LEU A 96 -1.52 4.95 -8.18
CA LEU A 96 -1.35 5.33 -9.58
C LEU A 96 -2.67 5.25 -10.36
N ARG A 97 -3.47 4.22 -10.11
CA ARG A 97 -4.78 4.06 -10.74
C ARG A 97 -5.76 5.16 -10.34
N ILE A 98 -5.75 5.56 -9.09
CA ILE A 98 -6.55 6.69 -8.60
C ILE A 98 -6.08 7.98 -9.29
N ALA A 99 -4.78 8.26 -9.28
CA ALA A 99 -4.22 9.44 -9.93
C ALA A 99 -4.60 9.50 -11.43
N MET A 100 -4.46 8.38 -12.16
CA MET A 100 -4.84 8.30 -13.57
C MET A 100 -6.35 8.47 -13.80
N ASN A 101 -7.18 8.04 -12.84
CA ASN A 101 -8.64 8.15 -12.98
C ASN A 101 -9.14 9.58 -12.73
N TYR A 102 -8.49 10.29 -11.81
CA TYR A 102 -8.76 11.71 -11.55
C TYR A 102 -8.15 12.63 -12.61
N SER A 103 -7.18 12.14 -13.41
CA SER A 103 -6.52 12.95 -14.41
C SER A 103 -7.46 13.35 -15.53
N MET A 104 -7.52 14.66 -15.80
CA MET A 104 -8.21 15.26 -16.94
C MET A 104 -7.35 15.24 -18.22
N LEU A 105 -6.09 14.83 -18.11
CA LEU A 105 -5.17 14.74 -19.25
C LEU A 105 -5.70 13.72 -20.28
N PRO A 106 -6.05 14.17 -21.50
CA PRO A 106 -6.76 13.33 -22.48
C PRO A 106 -5.98 12.09 -22.92
N GLY A 107 -4.64 12.13 -22.77
CA GLY A 107 -3.76 11.00 -23.07
C GLY A 107 -3.78 9.87 -22.03
N LEU A 108 -3.96 10.17 -20.74
CA LEU A 108 -3.86 9.19 -19.65
C LEU A 108 -5.17 8.44 -19.43
N ARG A 109 -6.33 9.14 -19.51
CA ARG A 109 -7.64 8.53 -19.24
C ARG A 109 -8.07 7.54 -20.33
N LYS A 110 -7.74 7.79 -21.61
CA LYS A 110 -8.20 6.98 -22.76
C LYS A 110 -7.28 5.82 -23.14
N ARG A 111 -6.05 5.74 -22.66
CA ARG A 111 -5.11 4.69 -23.07
C ARG A 111 -5.29 3.42 -22.23
N LYS A 112 -6.12 2.50 -22.72
CA LYS A 112 -6.24 1.12 -22.21
C LYS A 112 -4.87 0.41 -22.06
N THR A 113 -3.92 0.79 -22.89
CA THR A 113 -2.55 0.24 -22.89
C THR A 113 -1.77 0.59 -21.61
N TRP A 114 -1.82 1.86 -21.16
CA TRP A 114 -1.16 2.28 -19.92
C TRP A 114 -1.74 1.59 -18.68
N VAL A 115 -3.07 1.38 -18.70
CA VAL A 115 -3.78 0.65 -17.66
C VAL A 115 -3.35 -0.82 -17.60
N LYS A 116 -3.14 -1.45 -18.76
CA LYS A 116 -2.64 -2.83 -18.80
C LYS A 116 -1.18 -2.91 -18.35
N LEU A 117 -0.35 -2.00 -18.83
CA LEU A 117 1.07 -1.96 -18.51
C LEU A 117 1.31 -1.74 -17.01
N SER A 118 0.53 -0.86 -16.37
CA SER A 118 0.64 -0.60 -14.93
C SER A 118 0.32 -1.80 -14.04
N ARG A 119 -0.30 -2.86 -14.56
CA ARG A 119 -0.59 -4.10 -13.82
C ARG A 119 0.55 -5.10 -13.85
N VAL A 120 1.39 -5.04 -14.87
CA VAL A 120 2.43 -6.06 -15.11
C VAL A 120 3.44 -6.10 -13.96
N ILE A 121 3.97 -4.95 -13.58
CA ILE A 121 5.03 -4.85 -12.55
C ILE A 121 4.53 -5.33 -11.18
N PRO A 122 3.37 -4.87 -10.64
CA PRO A 122 2.85 -5.40 -9.39
C PRO A 122 2.59 -6.91 -9.41
N ILE A 123 2.06 -7.43 -10.52
CA ILE A 123 1.83 -8.89 -10.65
C ILE A 123 3.15 -9.65 -10.62
N MET A 124 4.16 -9.19 -11.36
CA MET A 124 5.50 -9.79 -11.33
C MET A 124 6.11 -9.74 -9.93
N SER A 125 5.96 -8.62 -9.21
CA SER A 125 6.41 -8.48 -7.84
C SER A 125 5.72 -9.49 -6.91
N LEU A 126 4.41 -9.66 -7.03
CA LEU A 126 3.66 -10.65 -6.23
C LEU A 126 4.11 -12.08 -6.49
N ILE A 127 4.41 -12.43 -7.74
CA ILE A 127 4.93 -13.76 -8.11
C ILE A 127 6.33 -13.95 -7.51
N LEU A 128 7.21 -12.96 -7.61
CA LEU A 128 8.57 -13.05 -7.08
C LEU A 128 8.61 -13.21 -5.55
N TYR A 129 7.70 -12.53 -4.84
CA TYR A 129 7.61 -12.63 -3.38
C TYR A 129 6.80 -13.84 -2.89
N PHE A 130 6.21 -14.63 -3.79
CA PHE A 130 5.53 -15.86 -3.39
C PHE A 130 6.51 -16.80 -2.66
N PRO A 131 6.19 -17.33 -1.46
CA PRO A 131 7.17 -17.98 -0.59
C PRO A 131 7.97 -19.10 -1.22
N SER A 132 7.35 -19.90 -2.11
CA SER A 132 8.04 -20.99 -2.81
C SER A 132 8.99 -20.46 -3.89
N VAL A 133 8.54 -19.45 -4.67
CA VAL A 133 9.32 -18.84 -5.74
C VAL A 133 10.49 -18.04 -5.14
N TYR A 134 10.23 -17.26 -4.11
CA TYR A 134 11.25 -16.49 -3.42
C TYR A 134 12.35 -17.40 -2.85
N ARG A 135 11.98 -18.48 -2.16
CA ARG A 135 12.96 -19.46 -1.65
C ARG A 135 13.78 -20.08 -2.78
N MET A 136 13.15 -20.44 -3.89
CA MET A 136 13.83 -21.04 -5.04
C MET A 136 14.87 -20.09 -5.65
N ILE A 137 14.56 -18.80 -5.76
CA ILE A 137 15.44 -17.79 -6.38
C ILE A 137 16.55 -17.39 -5.41
N VAL A 138 16.24 -17.22 -4.14
CA VAL A 138 17.17 -16.68 -3.12
C VAL A 138 18.00 -17.79 -2.45
N HIS A 139 17.68 -19.07 -2.70
CA HIS A 139 18.38 -20.18 -2.07
C HIS A 139 19.90 -20.08 -2.32
N ASN A 140 20.66 -19.90 -1.24
CA ASN A 140 22.12 -19.73 -1.22
C ASN A 140 22.70 -18.55 -2.05
N ARG A 141 21.90 -17.51 -2.36
CA ARG A 141 22.34 -16.34 -3.13
C ARG A 141 21.89 -15.04 -2.46
N GLU A 142 22.65 -14.57 -1.48
CA GLU A 142 22.37 -13.28 -0.80
C GLU A 142 22.31 -12.10 -1.78
N SER A 143 23.14 -12.09 -2.81
CA SER A 143 23.13 -11.08 -3.87
C SER A 143 21.79 -10.97 -4.60
N MET A 144 21.08 -12.10 -4.81
CA MET A 144 19.77 -12.08 -5.45
C MET A 144 18.69 -11.48 -4.55
N GLN A 145 18.76 -11.70 -3.24
CA GLN A 145 17.86 -11.07 -2.28
C GLN A 145 17.96 -9.55 -2.33
N GLU A 146 19.18 -9.04 -2.37
CA GLU A 146 19.44 -7.60 -2.45
C GLU A 146 18.95 -7.00 -3.78
N ILE A 147 19.19 -7.67 -4.90
CA ILE A 147 18.73 -7.24 -6.23
C ILE A 147 17.19 -7.17 -6.26
N ILE A 148 16.49 -8.20 -5.77
CA ILE A 148 15.03 -8.22 -5.73
C ILE A 148 14.51 -7.09 -4.85
N ALA A 149 15.11 -6.87 -3.68
CA ALA A 149 14.70 -5.81 -2.76
C ALA A 149 14.92 -4.42 -3.36
N LYS A 150 16.08 -4.15 -3.95
CA LYS A 150 16.39 -2.89 -4.63
C LYS A 150 15.46 -2.66 -5.83
N GLY A 151 15.28 -3.68 -6.67
CA GLY A 151 14.35 -3.62 -7.82
C GLY A 151 12.93 -3.29 -7.39
N ASN A 152 12.47 -3.91 -6.30
CA ASN A 152 11.14 -3.63 -5.74
C ASN A 152 11.02 -2.17 -5.24
N MET A 153 12.01 -1.66 -4.53
CA MET A 153 12.02 -0.25 -4.08
C MET A 153 12.01 0.73 -5.25
N ILE A 154 12.77 0.46 -6.32
CA ILE A 154 12.86 1.36 -7.47
C ILE A 154 11.49 1.53 -8.14
N TRP A 155 10.79 0.44 -8.46
CA TRP A 155 9.50 0.55 -9.14
C TRP A 155 8.40 1.11 -8.23
N ILE A 156 8.41 0.81 -6.92
CA ILE A 156 7.48 1.39 -5.94
C ILE A 156 7.64 2.91 -5.93
N ASN A 157 8.87 3.40 -5.75
CA ASN A 157 9.16 4.84 -5.74
C ASN A 157 8.78 5.50 -7.07
N LEU A 158 9.01 4.84 -8.19
CA LEU A 158 8.62 5.35 -9.50
C LEU A 158 7.10 5.51 -9.62
N TYR A 159 6.31 4.51 -9.18
CA TYR A 159 4.86 4.59 -9.20
C TYR A 159 4.32 5.68 -8.26
N LEU A 160 4.90 5.80 -7.07
CA LEU A 160 4.55 6.85 -6.11
C LEU A 160 4.85 8.23 -6.69
N THR A 161 6.06 8.43 -7.22
CA THR A 161 6.47 9.72 -7.81
C THR A 161 5.57 10.10 -8.98
N VAL A 162 5.32 9.18 -9.91
CA VAL A 162 4.43 9.44 -11.05
C VAL A 162 3.00 9.77 -10.58
N SER A 163 2.51 9.07 -9.56
CA SER A 163 1.18 9.34 -8.99
C SER A 163 1.08 10.74 -8.40
N VAL A 164 2.08 11.13 -7.62
CA VAL A 164 2.14 12.48 -7.00
C VAL A 164 2.27 13.55 -8.08
N VAL A 165 3.12 13.35 -9.09
CA VAL A 165 3.27 14.32 -10.20
C VAL A 165 1.96 14.51 -10.95
N ILE A 166 1.25 13.43 -11.29
CA ILE A 166 -0.07 13.53 -11.95
C ILE A 166 -1.04 14.34 -11.07
N LEU A 167 -1.12 14.02 -9.78
CA LEU A 167 -2.03 14.71 -8.86
C LEU A 167 -1.66 16.19 -8.69
N LEU A 168 -0.37 16.53 -8.67
CA LEU A 168 0.07 17.94 -8.61
C LEU A 168 -0.28 18.70 -9.90
N ILE A 169 -0.06 18.11 -11.08
CA ILE A 169 -0.44 18.73 -12.37
C ILE A 169 -1.95 19.01 -12.38
N GLU A 170 -2.77 18.05 -11.95
CA GLU A 170 -4.21 18.24 -11.88
C GLU A 170 -4.61 19.33 -10.88
N TYR A 171 -3.97 19.36 -9.70
CA TYR A 171 -4.21 20.40 -8.69
C TYR A 171 -3.96 21.81 -9.23
N PHE A 172 -2.88 22.00 -9.98
CA PHE A 172 -2.57 23.31 -10.59
C PHE A 172 -3.44 23.63 -11.80
N SER A 173 -3.97 22.62 -12.48
CA SER A 173 -4.84 22.81 -13.66
C SER A 173 -6.29 23.14 -13.30
N ILE A 174 -6.71 22.89 -12.06
CA ILE A 174 -8.09 23.15 -11.63
C ILE A 174 -8.26 24.64 -11.30
N SER A 175 -9.03 25.35 -12.13
CA SER A 175 -9.34 26.77 -11.95
C SER A 175 -10.53 27.05 -11.02
N ILE A 176 -11.38 26.07 -10.75
CA ILE A 176 -12.60 26.22 -9.94
C ILE A 176 -12.25 26.02 -8.46
N LEU A 177 -12.43 27.05 -7.65
CA LEU A 177 -12.07 27.08 -6.20
C LEU A 177 -12.68 25.95 -5.39
N PHE A 178 -13.90 25.54 -5.66
CA PHE A 178 -14.58 24.45 -4.96
C PHE A 178 -13.95 23.10 -5.24
N LEU A 179 -13.73 22.77 -6.51
CA LEU A 179 -13.05 21.53 -6.91
C LEU A 179 -11.60 21.51 -6.42
N LYS A 180 -10.93 22.66 -6.38
CA LYS A 180 -9.58 22.82 -5.86
C LYS A 180 -9.51 22.44 -4.37
N ARG A 181 -10.47 22.84 -3.54
CA ARG A 181 -10.52 22.45 -2.12
C ARG A 181 -10.72 20.95 -1.91
N GLN A 182 -11.67 20.33 -2.63
CA GLN A 182 -11.88 18.89 -2.52
C GLN A 182 -10.64 18.10 -2.96
N PHE A 183 -10.01 18.53 -4.07
CA PHE A 183 -8.81 17.90 -4.57
C PHE A 183 -7.63 18.08 -3.62
N GLN A 184 -7.48 19.23 -3.00
CA GLN A 184 -6.45 19.51 -1.99
C GLN A 184 -6.55 18.55 -0.80
N GLN A 185 -7.75 18.31 -0.27
CA GLN A 185 -7.95 17.34 0.81
C GLN A 185 -7.54 15.93 0.40
N THR A 186 -7.89 15.53 -0.82
CA THR A 186 -7.52 14.22 -1.37
C THR A 186 -6.01 14.09 -1.54
N VAL A 187 -5.33 15.12 -2.07
CA VAL A 187 -3.87 15.11 -2.24
C VAL A 187 -3.15 15.08 -0.90
N ILE A 188 -3.57 15.89 0.07
CA ILE A 188 -2.99 15.90 1.42
C ILE A 188 -3.10 14.52 2.06
N PHE A 189 -4.28 13.89 1.96
CA PHE A 189 -4.50 12.55 2.48
C PHE A 189 -3.57 11.53 1.82
N LEU A 190 -3.44 11.54 0.49
CA LEU A 190 -2.61 10.60 -0.25
C LEU A 190 -1.10 10.82 0.00
N VAL A 191 -0.65 12.07 0.09
CA VAL A 191 0.74 12.40 0.38
C VAL A 191 1.12 12.03 1.82
N SER A 192 0.22 12.27 2.79
CA SER A 192 0.48 11.89 4.19
C SER A 192 0.53 10.37 4.42
N ILE A 193 -0.05 9.58 3.53
CA ILE A 193 0.05 8.12 3.58
C ILE A 193 1.32 7.62 2.90
N SER A 194 1.83 8.34 1.91
CA SER A 194 3.03 7.94 1.15
C SER A 194 4.35 8.41 1.78
N ALA A 195 4.30 9.32 2.75
CA ALA A 195 5.44 9.77 3.56
C ALA A 195 5.68 8.88 4.77
#